data_11277bf5186d6493cd6ae7ec2dcb509b
#
_entry.id   11277bf5186d6493cd6ae7ec2dcb509b
#
_cell.length_a   1.000
_cell.length_b   1.000
_cell.length_c   1.000
_cell.angle_alpha   90.00
_cell.angle_beta   90.00
_cell.angle_gamma   90.00
#
_symmetry.space_group_name_H-M   'P 1'
#
loop_
_entity.id
_entity.type
_entity.pdbx_description
1 polymer ?
#
loop_
_entity_poly.entity_id
_entity_poly.type
_entity_poly.pdbx_seq_one_letter_code
_entity_poly.pdbx_strand_id
1 'polypeptide(L)'
;MYVNLADVWTSTNLDHPATFDTVAMDLEIKNFILKDLERFVKRKEYYRKVGKAWKRGYLLYGPPGTGKSSLIAAMANYLNFDIYDLELTEIQVNSELRRLLIAMANKSILVVEDIDCSIEFQDRSAESDSSSRHSQRRQVRFLL
;
A
#
# COMPACT_ATOMS: atom_id res chain seq x y z
N MET A 1 7.22 -0.62 11.71
CA MET A 1 7.31 -0.36 10.26
C MET A 1 8.63 -0.92 9.74
N TYR A 2 8.64 -1.42 8.52
CA TYR A 2 9.82 -1.91 7.83
C TYR A 2 9.97 -1.15 6.52
N VAL A 3 11.18 -0.74 6.19
CA VAL A 3 11.54 -0.13 4.90
C VAL A 3 12.55 -1.02 4.21
N ASN A 4 12.49 -1.12 2.87
CA ASN A 4 13.51 -1.84 2.14
C ASN A 4 14.75 -0.96 1.96
N LEU A 5 15.90 -1.49 2.36
CA LEU A 5 17.21 -0.91 2.07
C LEU A 5 18.03 -2.00 1.39
N ALA A 6 18.35 -1.77 0.14
CA ALA A 6 18.85 -2.81 -0.74
C ALA A 6 17.87 -4.00 -0.73
N ASP A 7 18.24 -5.22 -0.64
CA ASP A 7 17.34 -6.38 -0.70
C ASP A 7 16.91 -6.92 0.69
N VAL A 8 16.93 -6.05 1.72
CA VAL A 8 16.62 -6.44 3.12
C VAL A 8 15.63 -5.47 3.76
N TRP A 9 14.70 -6.02 4.56
CA TRP A 9 13.83 -5.21 5.40
C TRP A 9 14.55 -4.68 6.64
N THR A 10 14.61 -3.38 6.77
CA THR A 10 15.13 -2.73 7.98
C THR A 10 13.97 -2.24 8.83
N SER A 11 13.94 -2.66 10.10
CA SER A 11 12.89 -2.23 11.01
C SER A 11 13.14 -0.82 11.51
N THR A 12 12.10 0.01 11.48
CA THR A 12 12.04 1.30 12.14
C THR A 12 10.82 1.37 13.02
N ASN A 13 10.91 2.08 14.15
CA ASN A 13 9.73 2.26 14.99
C ASN A 13 8.79 3.28 14.32
N LEU A 14 7.60 2.83 13.93
CA LEU A 14 6.55 3.73 13.46
C LEU A 14 5.73 4.17 14.66
N ASP A 15 6.17 5.19 15.36
CA ASP A 15 5.37 5.89 16.38
C ASP A 15 4.48 6.93 15.68
N HIS A 16 3.55 6.45 14.86
CA HIS A 16 2.61 7.33 14.18
C HIS A 16 1.29 7.37 14.94
N PRO A 17 0.90 8.54 15.49
CA PRO A 17 -0.26 8.67 16.36
C PRO A 17 -1.61 8.60 15.62
N ALA A 18 -1.61 8.37 14.30
CA ALA A 18 -2.83 8.34 13.51
C ALA A 18 -3.71 7.15 13.89
N THR A 19 -4.94 7.48 14.23
CA THR A 19 -6.04 6.54 14.43
C THR A 19 -7.20 6.94 13.53
N PHE A 20 -8.21 6.09 13.39
CA PHE A 20 -9.41 6.47 12.65
C PHE A 20 -10.13 7.67 13.28
N ASP A 21 -9.92 7.96 14.57
CA ASP A 21 -10.50 9.15 15.22
C ASP A 21 -9.76 10.42 14.85
N THR A 22 -8.45 10.35 14.65
CA THR A 22 -7.59 11.51 14.35
C THR A 22 -7.44 11.82 12.87
N VAL A 23 -7.71 10.86 11.99
CA VAL A 23 -7.65 11.07 10.53
C VAL A 23 -8.82 11.92 10.07
N ALA A 24 -8.51 13.08 9.46
CA ALA A 24 -9.51 13.96 8.85
C ALA A 24 -9.94 13.39 7.49
N MET A 25 -11.15 12.84 7.42
CA MET A 25 -11.77 12.33 6.19
C MET A 25 -13.29 12.32 6.34
N ASP A 26 -13.97 12.19 5.22
CA ASP A 26 -15.42 12.03 5.18
C ASP A 26 -15.87 10.84 6.05
N LEU A 27 -16.93 11.05 6.83
CA LEU A 27 -17.41 10.04 7.78
C LEU A 27 -17.96 8.78 7.10
N GLU A 28 -18.58 8.93 5.94
CA GLU A 28 -19.13 7.80 5.19
C GLU A 28 -17.99 6.93 4.65
N ILE A 29 -16.96 7.57 4.10
CA ILE A 29 -15.74 6.88 3.62
C ILE A 29 -15.03 6.18 4.78
N LYS A 30 -14.89 6.86 5.92
CA LYS A 30 -14.30 6.28 7.14
C LYS A 30 -15.03 5.02 7.57
N ASN A 31 -16.35 5.10 7.69
CA ASN A 31 -17.19 3.98 8.07
C ASN A 31 -17.17 2.85 7.04
N PHE A 32 -17.09 3.17 5.75
CA PHE A 32 -16.96 2.17 4.70
C PHE A 32 -15.66 1.39 4.84
N ILE A 33 -14.53 2.08 5.05
CA ILE A 33 -13.23 1.45 5.23
C ILE A 33 -13.22 0.55 6.48
N LEU A 34 -13.70 1.05 7.61
CA LEU A 34 -13.78 0.28 8.86
C LEU A 34 -14.60 -1.01 8.68
N LYS A 35 -15.79 -0.92 8.10
CA LYS A 35 -16.64 -2.09 7.82
C LYS A 35 -15.97 -3.08 6.86
N ASP A 36 -15.22 -2.59 5.88
CA ASP A 36 -14.51 -3.46 4.94
C ASP A 36 -13.34 -4.18 5.63
N LEU A 37 -12.57 -3.50 6.47
CA LEU A 37 -11.50 -4.09 7.28
C LEU A 37 -12.03 -5.15 8.25
N GLU A 38 -13.11 -4.86 8.98
CA GLU A 38 -13.72 -5.83 9.87
C GLU A 38 -14.21 -7.07 9.11
N ARG A 39 -14.84 -6.86 7.95
CA ARG A 39 -15.30 -7.95 7.09
C ARG A 39 -14.12 -8.79 6.60
N PHE A 40 -13.03 -8.17 6.23
CA PHE A 40 -11.80 -8.85 5.81
C PHE A 40 -11.24 -9.73 6.93
N VAL A 41 -11.09 -9.19 8.13
CA VAL A 41 -10.58 -9.94 9.29
C VAL A 41 -11.49 -11.11 9.64
N LYS A 42 -12.81 -10.87 9.73
CA LYS A 42 -13.82 -11.90 10.08
C LYS A 42 -13.90 -13.04 9.05
N ARG A 43 -13.53 -12.77 7.79
CA ARG A 43 -13.62 -13.76 6.70
C ARG A 43 -12.37 -14.62 6.49
N LYS A 44 -11.37 -14.55 7.34
CA LYS A 44 -10.13 -15.33 7.20
C LYS A 44 -10.41 -16.83 6.99
N GLU A 45 -11.26 -17.42 7.83
CA GLU A 45 -11.62 -18.84 7.73
C GLU A 45 -12.42 -19.17 6.46
N TYR A 46 -13.24 -18.24 5.98
CA TYR A 46 -13.93 -18.40 4.72
C TYR A 46 -12.96 -18.49 3.53
N TYR A 47 -11.96 -17.59 3.47
CA TYR A 47 -10.92 -17.63 2.43
C TYR A 47 -10.18 -18.95 2.45
N ARG A 48 -9.84 -19.47 3.64
CA ARG A 48 -9.20 -20.76 3.82
C ARG A 48 -10.08 -21.91 3.29
N LYS A 49 -11.37 -21.91 3.63
CA LYS A 49 -12.33 -22.95 3.17
C LYS A 49 -12.49 -23.01 1.66
N VAL A 50 -12.43 -21.85 0.99
CA VAL A 50 -12.59 -21.77 -0.48
C VAL A 50 -11.24 -21.81 -1.23
N GLY A 51 -10.14 -22.09 -0.55
CA GLY A 51 -8.81 -22.21 -1.14
C GLY A 51 -8.27 -20.90 -1.75
N LYS A 52 -8.74 -19.75 -1.27
CA LYS A 52 -8.28 -18.43 -1.76
C LYS A 52 -7.30 -17.79 -0.79
N ALA A 53 -6.33 -17.06 -1.32
CA ALA A 53 -5.43 -16.28 -0.51
C ALA A 53 -6.21 -15.20 0.27
N TRP A 54 -5.97 -15.11 1.57
CA TRP A 54 -6.56 -14.08 2.43
C TRP A 54 -5.75 -12.80 2.30
N LYS A 55 -6.14 -11.96 1.36
CA LYS A 55 -5.50 -10.68 1.09
C LYS A 55 -6.50 -9.66 0.57
N ARG A 56 -6.25 -8.38 0.83
CA ARG A 56 -7.08 -7.26 0.43
C ARG A 56 -6.20 -6.14 -0.10
N GLY A 57 -6.54 -5.58 -1.26
CA GLY A 57 -5.82 -4.45 -1.85
C GLY A 57 -6.66 -3.18 -1.84
N TYR A 58 -6.00 -2.05 -1.63
CA TYR A 58 -6.55 -0.72 -1.76
C TYR A 58 -5.64 0.13 -2.64
N LEU A 59 -6.23 1.04 -3.38
CA LEU A 59 -5.53 2.06 -4.12
C LEU A 59 -5.93 3.43 -3.57
N LEU A 60 -4.97 4.14 -3.01
CA LEU A 60 -5.13 5.52 -2.56
C LEU A 60 -4.54 6.45 -3.61
N TYR A 61 -5.30 7.43 -4.03
CA TYR A 61 -4.85 8.42 -5.01
C TYR A 61 -5.20 9.83 -4.54
N GLY A 62 -4.43 10.81 -4.96
CA GLY A 62 -4.62 12.20 -4.61
C GLY A 62 -3.29 12.96 -4.52
N PRO A 63 -3.34 14.29 -4.39
CA PRO A 63 -2.14 15.12 -4.27
C PRO A 63 -1.31 14.75 -3.02
N PRO A 64 -0.02 15.09 -2.98
CA PRO A 64 0.79 14.94 -1.78
C PRO A 64 0.18 15.72 -0.61
N GLY A 65 0.37 15.26 0.63
CA GLY A 65 -0.14 15.90 1.83
C GLY A 65 -1.63 15.67 2.14
N THR A 66 -2.36 14.86 1.38
CA THR A 66 -3.80 14.58 1.61
C THR A 66 -4.08 13.50 2.65
N GLY A 67 -3.09 13.08 3.43
CA GLY A 67 -3.28 12.13 4.53
C GLY A 67 -3.29 10.65 4.13
N LYS A 68 -2.81 10.28 2.93
CA LYS A 68 -2.75 8.87 2.49
C LYS A 68 -1.94 7.98 3.45
N SER A 69 -0.73 8.42 3.80
CA SER A 69 0.14 7.69 4.73
C SER A 69 -0.44 7.65 6.15
N SER A 70 -1.11 8.74 6.60
CA SER A 70 -1.83 8.75 7.89
C SER A 70 -2.97 7.75 7.93
N LEU A 71 -3.70 7.57 6.83
CA LEU A 71 -4.75 6.55 6.73
C LEU A 71 -4.17 5.14 6.80
N ILE A 72 -3.04 4.87 6.12
CA ILE A 72 -2.35 3.58 6.19
C ILE A 72 -1.91 3.29 7.63
N ALA A 73 -1.32 4.28 8.31
CA ALA A 73 -0.93 4.15 9.72
C ALA A 73 -2.14 3.87 10.63
N ALA A 74 -3.26 4.58 10.43
CA ALA A 74 -4.50 4.34 11.19
C ALA A 74 -5.05 2.93 10.95
N MET A 75 -4.99 2.41 9.73
CA MET A 75 -5.40 1.04 9.41
C MET A 75 -4.48 0.01 10.09
N ALA A 76 -3.16 0.23 10.06
CA ALA A 76 -2.19 -0.63 10.70
C ALA A 76 -2.40 -0.69 12.23
N ASN A 77 -2.58 0.48 12.85
CA ASN A 77 -2.89 0.58 14.28
C ASN A 77 -4.20 -0.13 14.64
N TYR A 78 -5.24 0.07 13.84
CA TYR A 78 -6.55 -0.58 14.06
C TYR A 78 -6.48 -2.11 13.95
N LEU A 79 -5.71 -2.63 12.98
CA LEU A 79 -5.58 -4.06 12.75
C LEU A 79 -4.47 -4.72 13.60
N ASN A 80 -3.61 -3.93 14.22
CA ASN A 80 -2.36 -4.36 14.85
C ASN A 80 -1.48 -5.15 13.87
N PHE A 81 -1.25 -4.54 12.70
CA PHE A 81 -0.43 -5.10 11.61
C PHE A 81 0.86 -4.32 11.45
N ASP A 82 1.91 -5.00 11.04
CA ASP A 82 3.16 -4.36 10.63
C ASP A 82 3.01 -3.68 9.27
N ILE A 83 3.73 -2.57 9.06
CA ILE A 83 3.83 -1.89 7.77
C ILE A 83 5.17 -2.23 7.14
N TYR A 84 5.12 -2.67 5.89
CA TYR A 84 6.26 -2.88 5.00
C TYR A 84 6.15 -1.88 3.85
N ASP A 85 7.04 -0.92 3.85
CA ASP A 85 7.10 0.14 2.85
C ASP A 85 8.11 -0.22 1.77
N LEU A 86 7.60 -0.48 0.57
CA LEU A 86 8.35 -0.96 -0.57
C LEU A 86 8.55 0.16 -1.58
N GLU A 87 9.77 0.61 -1.73
CA GLU A 87 10.17 1.53 -2.78
C GLU A 87 10.62 0.75 -4.02
N LEU A 88 9.81 0.78 -5.08
CA LEU A 88 10.08 0.01 -6.29
C LEU A 88 11.31 0.50 -7.05
N THR A 89 11.67 1.76 -6.91
CA THR A 89 12.84 2.37 -7.56
C THR A 89 14.16 1.80 -7.05
N GLU A 90 14.18 1.29 -5.82
CA GLU A 90 15.33 0.63 -5.20
C GLU A 90 15.53 -0.81 -5.68
N ILE A 91 14.52 -1.40 -6.34
CA ILE A 91 14.53 -2.80 -6.76
C ILE A 91 15.02 -2.91 -8.19
N GLN A 92 16.18 -3.54 -8.38
CA GLN A 92 16.79 -3.70 -9.71
C GLN A 92 16.39 -5.00 -10.41
N VAL A 93 16.13 -6.06 -9.63
CA VAL A 93 15.82 -7.37 -10.19
C VAL A 93 14.65 -8.07 -9.50
N ASN A 94 13.90 -8.85 -10.26
CA ASN A 94 12.73 -9.58 -9.74
C ASN A 94 13.03 -10.55 -8.58
N SER A 95 14.26 -11.05 -8.48
CA SER A 95 14.68 -11.92 -7.38
C SER A 95 14.75 -11.21 -6.04
N GLU A 96 15.10 -9.92 -6.02
CA GLU A 96 15.08 -9.07 -4.82
C GLU A 96 13.66 -8.85 -4.35
N LEU A 97 12.77 -8.41 -5.25
CA LEU A 97 11.35 -8.27 -4.96
C LEU A 97 10.77 -9.55 -4.36
N ARG A 98 11.07 -10.71 -4.95
CA ARG A 98 10.59 -11.99 -4.46
C ARG A 98 11.11 -12.30 -3.06
N ARG A 99 12.38 -12.03 -2.77
CA ARG A 99 12.97 -12.21 -1.42
C ARG A 99 12.27 -11.32 -0.39
N LEU A 100 12.08 -10.04 -0.71
CA LEU A 100 11.39 -9.10 0.17
C LEU A 100 9.96 -9.58 0.47
N LEU A 101 9.20 -9.99 -0.54
CA LEU A 101 7.82 -10.45 -0.36
C LEU A 101 7.73 -11.74 0.49
N ILE A 102 8.69 -12.65 0.36
CA ILE A 102 8.74 -13.89 1.17
C ILE A 102 9.11 -13.59 2.63
N ALA A 103 9.92 -12.56 2.87
CA ALA A 103 10.37 -12.19 4.22
C ALA A 103 9.32 -11.42 5.04
N MET A 104 8.19 -11.05 4.45
CA MET A 104 7.13 -10.33 5.15
C MET A 104 6.40 -11.21 6.16
N ALA A 105 5.97 -10.60 7.27
CA ALA A 105 5.12 -11.25 8.26
C ALA A 105 3.68 -11.47 7.75
N ASN A 106 2.99 -12.48 8.30
CA ASN A 106 1.62 -12.83 7.88
C ASN A 106 0.54 -11.79 8.21
N LYS A 107 0.79 -10.91 9.17
CA LYS A 107 -0.12 -9.82 9.57
C LYS A 107 0.55 -8.51 9.24
N SER A 108 0.52 -8.13 7.97
CA SER A 108 1.25 -6.98 7.49
C SER A 108 0.48 -6.23 6.41
N ILE A 109 0.80 -4.97 6.26
CA ILE A 109 0.38 -4.09 5.17
C ILE A 109 1.62 -3.83 4.32
N LEU A 110 1.59 -4.28 3.07
CA LEU A 110 2.59 -3.90 2.08
C LEU A 110 2.15 -2.59 1.43
N VAL A 111 2.95 -1.57 1.58
CA VAL A 111 2.76 -0.27 0.93
C VAL A 111 3.68 -0.22 -0.28
N VAL A 112 3.18 0.25 -1.41
CA VAL A 112 3.96 0.48 -2.62
C VAL A 112 3.64 1.90 -3.08
N GLU A 113 4.63 2.78 -2.99
CA GLU A 113 4.48 4.17 -3.40
C GLU A 113 4.93 4.39 -4.85
N ASP A 114 4.45 5.48 -5.47
CA ASP A 114 4.85 5.99 -6.79
C ASP A 114 4.91 4.94 -7.92
N ILE A 115 3.89 4.08 -7.98
CA ILE A 115 3.77 3.00 -8.99
C ILE A 115 3.79 3.53 -10.42
N ASP A 116 3.26 4.72 -10.64
CA ASP A 116 3.19 5.41 -11.93
C ASP A 116 4.56 5.87 -12.44
N CYS A 117 5.53 6.08 -11.55
CA CYS A 117 6.91 6.43 -11.93
C CYS A 117 7.77 5.22 -12.29
N SER A 118 7.39 4.02 -11.85
CA SER A 118 8.17 2.79 -12.02
C SER A 118 7.88 2.04 -13.31
N ILE A 119 6.78 2.36 -14.01
CA ILE A 119 6.36 1.67 -15.20
C ILE A 119 6.45 2.64 -16.38
N GLU A 120 7.65 2.88 -16.88
CA GLU A 120 7.80 3.24 -18.28
C GLU A 120 7.46 1.99 -19.11
N PHE A 121 6.17 1.83 -19.40
CA PHE A 121 5.80 0.98 -20.52
C PHE A 121 6.39 1.63 -21.76
N GLN A 122 7.46 1.07 -22.27
CA GLN A 122 7.87 1.33 -23.63
C GLN A 122 6.73 0.89 -24.55
N ASP A 123 5.81 1.81 -24.78
CA ASP A 123 4.89 1.70 -25.91
C ASP A 123 5.72 1.72 -27.19
N ARG A 124 5.97 0.53 -27.70
CA ARG A 124 6.47 0.34 -29.06
C ARG A 124 5.32 0.58 -30.02
N SER A 125 4.87 1.81 -30.14
CA SER A 125 4.19 2.27 -31.36
C SER A 125 3.84 3.76 -31.28
N ALA A 126 4.41 4.46 -32.26
CA ALA A 126 3.90 5.66 -32.91
C ALA A 126 3.96 7.01 -32.16
N GLU A 127 4.82 7.83 -32.72
CA GLU A 127 4.80 9.29 -32.76
C GLU A 127 3.39 9.90 -32.80
N SER A 128 3.14 10.87 -31.95
CA SER A 128 2.69 12.23 -32.31
C SER A 128 2.10 12.97 -31.11
N ASP A 129 2.66 14.17 -30.90
CA ASP A 129 2.05 15.39 -30.35
C ASP A 129 0.93 15.31 -29.31
N SER A 130 1.22 15.76 -28.09
CA SER A 130 0.59 16.98 -27.55
C SER A 130 0.87 17.11 -26.05
N SER A 131 1.35 18.28 -25.70
CA SER A 131 1.50 18.80 -24.34
C SER A 131 0.20 18.67 -23.52
N SER A 132 0.17 17.80 -22.55
CA SER A 132 -0.82 17.85 -21.48
C SER A 132 -0.10 17.81 -20.14
N ARG A 133 -0.31 18.87 -19.37
CA ARG A 133 0.17 19.05 -17.99
C ARG A 133 -0.37 17.91 -17.15
N HIS A 134 0.44 16.89 -16.90
CA HIS A 134 0.13 15.85 -15.92
C HIS A 134 0.26 16.47 -14.52
N SER A 135 -0.91 16.77 -13.94
CA SER A 135 -0.99 16.96 -12.49
C SER A 135 -0.48 15.69 -11.83
N GLN A 136 0.67 15.79 -11.14
CA GLN A 136 1.28 14.67 -10.40
C GLN A 136 0.32 14.18 -9.32
N ARG A 137 -0.52 13.21 -9.65
CA ARG A 137 -1.33 12.48 -8.69
C ARG A 137 -0.49 11.30 -8.20
N ARG A 138 0.17 11.43 -7.06
CA ARG A 138 0.84 10.30 -6.42
C ARG A 138 -0.16 9.22 -6.07
N GLN A 139 0.07 8.03 -6.58
CA GLN A 139 -0.72 6.84 -6.29
C GLN A 139 0.02 5.98 -5.28
N VAL A 140 -0.67 5.56 -4.24
CA VAL A 140 -0.15 4.60 -3.26
C VAL A 140 -1.03 3.36 -3.31
N ARG A 141 -0.45 2.21 -3.57
CA ARG A 141 -1.12 0.92 -3.52
C ARG A 141 -0.67 0.16 -2.29
N PHE A 142 -1.60 -0.42 -1.55
CA PHE A 142 -1.23 -1.30 -0.45
C PHE A 142 -2.08 -2.57 -0.44
N LEU A 143 -1.47 -3.63 0.11
CA LEU A 143 -2.05 -4.96 0.25
C LEU A 143 -2.01 -5.35 1.74
N LEU A 144 -3.12 -5.92 2.21
CA LEU A 144 -3.27 -6.55 3.52
C LEU A 144 -3.13 -8.06 3.38
#